data_a9369b2eb2dbd0870a32ee42f6a4bca4
#
_entry.id   a9369b2eb2dbd0870a32ee42f6a4bca4
#
_cell.length_a   1.000
_cell.length_b   1.000
_cell.length_c   1.000
_cell.angle_alpha   90.00
_cell.angle_beta   90.00
_cell.angle_gamma   90.00
#
_symmetry.space_group_name_H-M   'P 1'
#
loop_
_entity.id
_entity.type
_entity.pdbx_description
1 polymer ?
#
loop_
_entity_poly.entity_id
_entity_poly.type
_entity_poly.pdbx_seq_one_letter_code
_entity_poly.pdbx_strand_id
1 'polypeptide(L)'
;MKRKSRSEFTSLPIATREGRFIARYSVNGLAQLEFPSKQQTAGSFSRLNTLPMTIRRWHRATTIALKRALAGRPPRVLPPLDLSRGTAFQQRVWHALLEIPRSQTRSYGEIARAAGNPKAARAVGSACGSNPVPVLIPCHRVLAADHKLGGFSGGLERKRQLLWLEEIRDWWG
;
A
#
# COMPACT_ATOMS: atom_id res chain seq x y z
N MET A 1 -5.80 -4.39 38.72
CA MET A 1 -5.19 -5.10 37.57
C MET A 1 -5.34 -4.28 36.32
N LYS A 2 -4.27 -3.61 35.85
CA LYS A 2 -4.31 -2.87 34.56
C LYS A 2 -4.32 -3.89 33.42
N ARG A 3 -5.43 -4.01 32.68
CA ARG A 3 -5.48 -4.73 31.42
C ARG A 3 -4.43 -4.08 30.49
N LYS A 4 -3.33 -4.80 30.18
CA LYS A 4 -2.48 -4.44 29.03
C LYS A 4 -3.39 -4.34 27.81
N SER A 5 -3.52 -3.15 27.22
CA SER A 5 -4.20 -2.98 25.95
C SER A 5 -3.46 -3.89 24.95
N ARG A 6 -4.07 -4.97 24.53
CA ARG A 6 -3.60 -5.74 23.37
C ARG A 6 -3.52 -4.73 22.24
N SER A 7 -2.34 -4.53 21.67
CA SER A 7 -2.22 -3.70 20.48
C SER A 7 -3.20 -4.26 19.45
N GLU A 8 -4.05 -3.40 18.91
CA GLU A 8 -5.09 -3.75 17.95
C GLU A 8 -4.52 -4.46 16.70
N PHE A 9 -3.22 -4.38 16.51
CA PHE A 9 -2.50 -4.95 15.38
C PHE A 9 -1.34 -5.86 15.81
N THR A 10 -1.15 -6.92 15.03
CA THR A 10 0.08 -7.70 15.01
C THR A 10 1.06 -7.07 14.01
N SER A 11 2.21 -6.60 14.49
CA SER A 11 3.24 -5.96 13.66
C SER A 11 4.37 -6.93 13.37
N LEU A 12 4.72 -7.10 12.08
CA LEU A 12 5.78 -7.99 11.61
C LEU A 12 6.68 -7.27 10.59
N PRO A 13 8.01 -7.40 10.71
CA PRO A 13 8.95 -6.81 9.77
C PRO A 13 9.09 -7.67 8.50
N ILE A 14 9.26 -7.00 7.37
CA ILE A 14 9.60 -7.62 6.08
C ILE A 14 10.91 -7.02 5.60
N ALA A 15 11.98 -7.79 5.59
CA ALA A 15 13.26 -7.38 5.04
C ALA A 15 13.21 -7.42 3.50
N THR A 16 13.61 -6.31 2.88
CA THR A 16 13.72 -6.13 1.43
C THR A 16 15.06 -5.48 1.06
N ARG A 17 15.37 -5.37 -0.24
CA ARG A 17 16.53 -4.64 -0.73
C ARG A 17 16.46 -3.13 -0.46
N GLU A 18 15.26 -2.58 -0.34
CA GLU A 18 15.01 -1.16 -0.04
C GLU A 18 15.00 -0.86 1.47
N GLY A 19 15.22 -1.88 2.31
CA GLY A 19 15.15 -1.77 3.75
C GLY A 19 14.01 -2.59 4.35
N ARG A 20 13.71 -2.32 5.61
CA ARG A 20 12.70 -3.05 6.39
C ARG A 20 11.35 -2.36 6.32
N PHE A 21 10.37 -3.01 5.71
CA PHE A 21 8.96 -2.63 5.79
C PHE A 21 8.33 -3.21 7.06
N ILE A 22 7.27 -2.56 7.56
CA ILE A 22 6.48 -3.08 8.67
C ILE A 22 5.06 -3.38 8.17
N ALA A 23 4.66 -4.63 8.25
CA ALA A 23 3.30 -5.08 7.97
C ALA A 23 2.51 -5.19 9.28
N ARG A 24 1.32 -4.58 9.33
CA ARG A 24 0.40 -4.63 10.47
C ARG A 24 -0.87 -5.37 10.08
N TYR A 25 -1.20 -6.39 10.86
CA TYR A 25 -2.37 -7.25 10.63
C TYR A 25 -3.40 -7.02 11.72
N SER A 26 -4.64 -6.79 11.29
CA SER A 26 -5.82 -6.91 12.15
C SER A 26 -6.33 -8.36 12.16
N VAL A 27 -7.48 -8.58 12.76
CA VAL A 27 -8.20 -9.87 12.70
C VAL A 27 -8.76 -10.16 11.29
N ASN A 28 -8.89 -9.14 10.43
CA ASN A 28 -9.50 -9.24 9.11
C ASN A 28 -8.47 -9.33 7.96
N GLY A 29 -7.20 -9.00 8.20
CA GLY A 29 -6.18 -9.03 7.14
C GLY A 29 -5.04 -8.04 7.33
N LEU A 30 -4.33 -7.76 6.25
CA LEU A 30 -3.29 -6.73 6.20
C LEU A 30 -3.96 -5.35 6.24
N ALA A 31 -3.75 -4.64 7.34
CA ALA A 31 -4.34 -3.33 7.59
C ALA A 31 -3.40 -2.18 7.25
N GLN A 32 -2.07 -2.40 7.33
CA GLN A 32 -1.09 -1.35 7.06
C GLN A 32 0.24 -1.93 6.59
N LEU A 33 0.90 -1.22 5.68
CA LEU A 33 2.26 -1.49 5.22
C LEU A 33 3.05 -0.19 5.25
N GLU A 34 4.07 -0.13 6.10
CA GLU A 34 4.90 1.06 6.27
C GLU A 34 6.20 0.92 5.50
N PHE A 35 6.60 1.99 4.80
CA PHE A 35 7.91 2.06 4.16
C PHE A 35 9.07 2.03 5.16
N PRO A 36 10.26 1.60 4.75
CA PRO A 36 11.47 1.76 5.54
C PRO A 36 11.68 3.22 5.94
N SER A 37 11.97 3.46 7.21
CA SER A 37 12.22 4.79 7.78
C SER A 37 13.40 4.71 8.74
N LYS A 38 14.21 5.79 8.80
CA LYS A 38 15.30 5.94 9.78
C LYS A 38 14.78 6.00 11.23
N GLN A 39 13.52 6.40 11.41
CA GLN A 39 12.86 6.52 12.71
C GLN A 39 12.12 5.24 13.14
N GLN A 40 12.19 4.16 12.33
CA GLN A 40 11.67 2.87 12.78
C GLN A 40 12.47 2.40 13.98
N THR A 41 12.04 2.83 15.18
CA THR A 41 12.53 2.26 16.43
C THR A 41 12.33 0.74 16.39
N ALA A 42 13.22 0.03 17.09
CA ALA A 42 13.08 -1.41 17.30
C ALA A 42 11.82 -1.67 18.16
N GLY A 43 10.65 -1.50 17.55
CA GLY A 43 9.38 -1.84 18.16
C GLY A 43 9.36 -3.31 18.52
N SER A 44 8.65 -3.66 19.56
CA SER A 44 8.44 -5.06 19.94
C SER A 44 7.67 -5.75 18.83
N PHE A 45 8.37 -6.45 17.94
CA PHE A 45 7.74 -7.29 16.93
C PHE A 45 7.27 -8.60 17.55
N SER A 46 6.10 -9.05 17.11
CA SER A 46 5.61 -10.36 17.49
C SER A 46 6.53 -11.46 16.92
N ARG A 47 6.78 -12.50 17.71
CA ARG A 47 7.52 -13.67 17.21
C ARG A 47 6.63 -14.47 16.27
N LEU A 48 7.03 -14.61 15.01
CA LEU A 48 6.21 -15.23 13.97
C LEU A 48 5.69 -16.64 14.38
N ASN A 49 6.53 -17.43 15.03
CA ASN A 49 6.19 -18.81 15.43
C ASN A 49 5.13 -18.90 16.54
N THR A 50 4.90 -17.83 17.27
CA THR A 50 3.87 -17.78 18.34
C THR A 50 2.51 -17.27 17.85
N LEU A 51 2.42 -16.88 16.58
CA LEU A 51 1.21 -16.29 16.00
C LEU A 51 0.27 -17.34 15.42
N PRO A 52 -1.04 -17.04 15.32
CA PRO A 52 -2.00 -17.87 14.64
C PRO A 52 -1.56 -18.22 13.21
N MET A 53 -1.89 -19.43 12.75
CA MET A 53 -1.55 -19.90 11.41
C MET A 53 -2.04 -18.95 10.32
N THR A 54 -3.21 -18.33 10.51
CA THR A 54 -3.80 -17.34 9.60
C THR A 54 -2.87 -16.15 9.39
N ILE A 55 -2.37 -15.53 10.46
CA ILE A 55 -1.44 -14.40 10.40
C ILE A 55 -0.14 -14.82 9.73
N ARG A 56 0.38 -16.02 10.03
CA ARG A 56 1.60 -16.53 9.37
C ARG A 56 1.41 -16.69 7.86
N ARG A 57 0.27 -17.21 7.41
CA ARG A 57 -0.10 -17.30 5.98
C ARG A 57 -0.16 -15.91 5.33
N TRP A 58 -0.86 -14.97 5.96
CA TRP A 58 -0.97 -13.61 5.44
C TRP A 58 0.38 -12.92 5.36
N HIS A 59 1.21 -13.06 6.39
CA HIS A 59 2.55 -12.49 6.38
C HIS A 59 3.44 -13.07 5.27
N ARG A 60 3.37 -14.39 5.05
CA ARG A 60 4.06 -15.03 3.92
C ARG A 60 3.56 -14.50 2.58
N ALA A 61 2.25 -14.39 2.39
CA ALA A 61 1.65 -13.85 1.17
C ALA A 61 2.06 -12.38 0.94
N THR A 62 1.98 -11.53 1.98
CA THR A 62 2.43 -10.14 1.94
C THR A 62 3.91 -10.03 1.56
N THR A 63 4.76 -10.84 2.19
CA THR A 63 6.21 -10.85 1.92
C THR A 63 6.50 -11.20 0.47
N ILE A 64 5.86 -12.23 -0.07
CA ILE A 64 6.03 -12.64 -1.46
C ILE A 64 5.51 -11.55 -2.41
N ALA A 65 4.30 -11.04 -2.16
CA ALA A 65 3.69 -10.00 -2.98
C ALA A 65 4.54 -8.74 -3.04
N LEU A 66 5.00 -8.25 -1.87
CA LEU A 66 5.84 -7.06 -1.76
C LEU A 66 7.18 -7.24 -2.48
N LYS A 67 7.89 -8.33 -2.23
CA LYS A 67 9.19 -8.60 -2.88
C LYS A 67 9.04 -8.72 -4.41
N ARG A 68 7.95 -9.30 -4.89
CA ARG A 68 7.67 -9.36 -6.33
C ARG A 68 7.41 -7.97 -6.90
N ALA A 69 6.57 -7.16 -6.25
CA ALA A 69 6.27 -5.79 -6.70
C ALA A 69 7.53 -4.94 -6.75
N LEU A 70 8.39 -5.00 -5.71
CA LEU A 70 9.67 -4.29 -5.66
C LEU A 70 10.73 -4.85 -6.64
N ALA A 71 10.48 -6.00 -7.25
CA ALA A 71 11.30 -6.55 -8.35
C ALA A 71 10.65 -6.34 -9.73
N GLY A 72 9.66 -5.45 -9.85
CA GLY A 72 8.96 -5.18 -11.11
C GLY A 72 8.08 -6.34 -11.59
N ARG A 73 7.71 -7.26 -10.71
CA ARG A 73 6.88 -8.43 -11.07
C ARG A 73 5.50 -8.30 -10.42
N PRO A 74 4.40 -8.63 -11.12
CA PRO A 74 3.08 -8.56 -10.51
C PRO A 74 2.98 -9.50 -9.29
N PRO A 75 2.34 -9.08 -8.19
CA PRO A 75 2.00 -9.99 -7.12
C PRO A 75 1.05 -11.07 -7.64
N ARG A 76 1.29 -12.34 -7.27
CA ARG A 76 0.42 -13.46 -7.68
C ARG A 76 -0.84 -13.54 -6.84
N VAL A 77 -0.68 -13.34 -5.54
CA VAL A 77 -1.77 -13.41 -4.56
C VAL A 77 -1.51 -12.32 -3.52
N LEU A 78 -2.53 -11.53 -3.22
CA LEU A 78 -2.52 -10.61 -2.10
C LEU A 78 -3.13 -11.31 -0.86
N PRO A 79 -2.69 -10.96 0.36
CA PRO A 79 -3.43 -11.35 1.55
C PRO A 79 -4.78 -10.63 1.57
N PRO A 80 -5.75 -11.05 2.38
CA PRO A 80 -6.91 -10.23 2.68
C PRO A 80 -6.47 -8.84 3.15
N LEU A 81 -7.10 -7.79 2.63
CA LEU A 81 -6.84 -6.41 2.99
C LEU A 81 -7.92 -5.92 3.96
N ASP A 82 -7.52 -5.37 5.09
CA ASP A 82 -8.43 -4.69 6.01
C ASP A 82 -8.36 -3.17 5.78
N LEU A 83 -9.30 -2.66 4.99
CA LEU A 83 -9.41 -1.25 4.65
C LEU A 83 -10.49 -0.53 5.49
N SER A 84 -11.04 -1.19 6.50
CA SER A 84 -12.20 -0.73 7.28
C SER A 84 -11.99 0.59 8.03
N ARG A 85 -10.74 0.98 8.28
CA ARG A 85 -10.39 2.26 8.92
C ARG A 85 -10.51 3.48 7.99
N GLY A 86 -10.58 3.27 6.69
CA GLY A 86 -10.83 4.32 5.72
C GLY A 86 -12.30 4.73 5.70
N THR A 87 -12.57 5.98 5.35
CA THR A 87 -13.93 6.41 5.04
C THR A 87 -14.49 5.63 3.85
N ALA A 88 -15.79 5.59 3.68
CA ALA A 88 -16.42 4.90 2.56
C ALA A 88 -15.88 5.38 1.19
N PHE A 89 -15.56 6.68 1.05
CA PHE A 89 -14.95 7.21 -0.17
C PHE A 89 -13.50 6.71 -0.35
N GLN A 90 -12.68 6.74 0.72
CA GLN A 90 -11.30 6.23 0.66
C GLN A 90 -11.28 4.75 0.28
N GLN A 91 -12.16 3.93 0.85
CA GLN A 91 -12.25 2.51 0.51
C GLN A 91 -12.58 2.32 -0.98
N ARG A 92 -13.57 3.07 -1.54
CA ARG A 92 -13.87 3.01 -2.98
C ARG A 92 -12.67 3.41 -3.84
N VAL A 93 -11.94 4.46 -3.44
CA VAL A 93 -10.71 4.87 -4.14
C VAL A 93 -9.69 3.75 -4.09
N TRP A 94 -9.39 3.16 -2.92
CA TRP A 94 -8.38 2.11 -2.81
C TRP A 94 -8.76 0.84 -3.59
N HIS A 95 -10.04 0.50 -3.65
CA HIS A 95 -10.53 -0.57 -4.53
C HIS A 95 -10.32 -0.22 -6.01
N ALA A 96 -10.65 1.00 -6.44
CA ALA A 96 -10.40 1.45 -7.81
C ALA A 96 -8.90 1.44 -8.18
N LEU A 97 -8.01 1.72 -7.21
CA LEU A 97 -6.57 1.61 -7.42
C LEU A 97 -6.13 0.17 -7.70
N LEU A 98 -6.70 -0.81 -7.01
CA LEU A 98 -6.37 -2.24 -7.21
C LEU A 98 -6.73 -2.73 -8.62
N GLU A 99 -7.70 -2.09 -9.28
CA GLU A 99 -8.12 -2.41 -10.64
C GLU A 99 -7.18 -1.83 -11.72
N ILE A 100 -6.21 -0.97 -11.37
CA ILE A 100 -5.25 -0.44 -12.35
C ILE A 100 -4.26 -1.55 -12.71
N PRO A 101 -4.22 -2.01 -13.97
CA PRO A 101 -3.27 -3.04 -14.36
C PRO A 101 -1.82 -2.57 -14.23
N ARG A 102 -0.89 -3.52 -14.11
CA ARG A 102 0.54 -3.23 -14.22
C ARG A 102 0.85 -2.59 -15.58
N SER A 103 1.84 -1.71 -15.61
CA SER A 103 2.26 -0.96 -16.80
C SER A 103 1.20 0.00 -17.36
N GLN A 104 0.16 0.29 -16.59
CA GLN A 104 -0.85 1.29 -16.92
C GLN A 104 -0.95 2.34 -15.82
N THR A 105 -1.37 3.53 -16.22
CA THR A 105 -1.65 4.64 -15.31
C THR A 105 -3.09 5.11 -15.43
N ARG A 106 -3.56 5.83 -14.44
CA ARG A 106 -4.83 6.56 -14.45
C ARG A 106 -4.61 7.96 -13.87
N SER A 107 -5.37 8.91 -14.35
CA SER A 107 -5.41 10.23 -13.75
C SER A 107 -6.25 10.23 -12.47
N TYR A 108 -6.05 11.23 -11.60
CA TYR A 108 -6.93 11.43 -10.43
C TYR A 108 -8.41 11.57 -10.81
N GLY A 109 -8.70 12.16 -12.00
CA GLY A 109 -10.07 12.31 -12.51
C GLY A 109 -10.69 10.97 -12.92
N GLU A 110 -9.93 10.06 -13.53
CA GLU A 110 -10.42 8.71 -13.88
C GLU A 110 -10.72 7.90 -12.63
N ILE A 111 -9.85 7.95 -11.62
CA ILE A 111 -10.11 7.29 -10.33
C ILE A 111 -11.31 7.91 -9.62
N ALA A 112 -11.50 9.24 -9.70
CA ALA A 112 -12.68 9.91 -9.14
C ALA A 112 -13.99 9.39 -9.76
N ARG A 113 -14.00 9.22 -11.09
CA ARG A 113 -15.15 8.60 -11.80
C ARG A 113 -15.38 7.16 -11.36
N ALA A 114 -14.33 6.35 -11.32
CA ALA A 114 -14.40 4.95 -10.87
C ALA A 114 -14.87 4.82 -9.41
N ALA A 115 -14.49 5.77 -8.54
CA ALA A 115 -14.96 5.82 -7.14
C ALA A 115 -16.37 6.42 -6.97
N GLY A 116 -17.10 6.69 -8.08
CA GLY A 116 -18.47 7.17 -8.06
C GLY A 116 -18.63 8.67 -7.74
N ASN A 117 -17.56 9.48 -7.87
CA ASN A 117 -17.63 10.94 -7.70
C ASN A 117 -16.69 11.67 -8.67
N PRO A 118 -17.11 11.95 -9.92
CA PRO A 118 -16.27 12.54 -10.96
C PRO A 118 -15.62 13.90 -10.60
N LYS A 119 -16.23 14.65 -9.68
CA LYS A 119 -15.73 15.97 -9.23
C LYS A 119 -14.71 15.90 -8.09
N ALA A 120 -14.40 14.70 -7.59
CA ALA A 120 -13.62 14.49 -6.37
C ALA A 120 -12.11 14.25 -6.61
N ALA A 121 -11.50 14.72 -7.72
CA ALA A 121 -10.10 14.45 -8.04
C ALA A 121 -9.11 14.86 -6.91
N ARG A 122 -9.35 16.01 -6.24
CA ARG A 122 -8.53 16.41 -5.06
C ARG A 122 -8.70 15.45 -3.89
N ALA A 123 -9.92 14.98 -3.62
CA ALA A 123 -10.17 14.01 -2.55
C ALA A 123 -9.54 12.62 -2.87
N VAL A 124 -9.46 12.25 -4.16
CA VAL A 124 -8.68 11.07 -4.60
C VAL A 124 -7.20 11.25 -4.26
N GLY A 125 -6.63 12.44 -4.50
CA GLY A 125 -5.25 12.74 -4.11
C GLY A 125 -5.02 12.54 -2.62
N SER A 126 -5.93 13.04 -1.76
CA SER A 126 -5.88 12.82 -0.31
C SER A 126 -6.02 11.34 0.06
N ALA A 127 -6.92 10.60 -0.61
CA ALA A 127 -7.09 9.16 -0.39
C ALA A 127 -5.85 8.35 -0.82
N CYS A 128 -5.17 8.73 -1.91
CA CYS A 128 -3.88 8.17 -2.30
C CYS A 128 -2.80 8.45 -1.25
N GLY A 129 -2.76 9.67 -0.69
CA GLY A 129 -1.84 10.05 0.37
C GLY A 129 -2.04 9.28 1.68
N SER A 130 -3.27 8.86 1.96
CA SER A 130 -3.65 8.05 3.13
C SER A 130 -3.76 6.55 2.83
N ASN A 131 -3.26 6.08 1.68
CA ASN A 131 -3.26 4.66 1.32
C ASN A 131 -2.56 3.83 2.40
N PRO A 132 -3.28 2.90 3.07
CA PRO A 132 -2.71 2.16 4.19
C PRO A 132 -1.72 1.07 3.77
N VAL A 133 -1.77 0.61 2.52
CA VAL A 133 -0.97 -0.52 2.02
C VAL A 133 -0.27 -0.15 0.71
N PRO A 134 0.61 0.87 0.73
CA PRO A 134 1.28 1.34 -0.49
C PRO A 134 2.12 0.23 -1.12
N VAL A 135 2.41 0.36 -2.42
CA VAL A 135 3.02 -0.64 -3.29
C VAL A 135 2.02 -1.74 -3.68
N LEU A 136 1.37 -2.38 -2.71
CA LEU A 136 0.38 -3.44 -2.99
C LEU A 136 -0.97 -2.88 -3.42
N ILE A 137 -1.39 -1.73 -2.86
CA ILE A 137 -2.44 -0.89 -3.44
C ILE A 137 -1.71 0.18 -4.27
N PRO A 138 -1.75 0.11 -5.61
CA PRO A 138 -0.79 0.79 -6.48
C PRO A 138 -1.11 2.27 -6.71
N CYS A 139 -1.16 3.10 -5.65
CA CYS A 139 -1.38 4.54 -5.80
C CYS A 139 -0.26 5.26 -6.58
N HIS A 140 0.92 4.63 -6.76
CA HIS A 140 1.97 5.13 -7.64
C HIS A 140 1.55 5.16 -9.11
N ARG A 141 0.57 4.34 -9.55
CA ARG A 141 0.02 4.34 -10.91
C ARG A 141 -0.96 5.49 -11.18
N VAL A 142 -1.21 6.37 -10.19
CA VAL A 142 -2.05 7.55 -10.40
C VAL A 142 -1.17 8.75 -10.69
N LEU A 143 -1.40 9.38 -11.84
CA LEU A 143 -0.69 10.57 -12.30
C LEU A 143 -1.61 11.80 -12.25
N ALA A 144 -1.01 12.98 -12.16
CA ALA A 144 -1.73 14.24 -12.33
C ALA A 144 -2.02 14.48 -13.83
N ALA A 145 -2.69 15.60 -14.14
CA ALA A 145 -2.93 16.01 -15.52
C ALA A 145 -1.58 16.14 -16.27
N ASP A 146 -1.64 15.92 -17.57
CA ASP A 146 -0.47 15.97 -18.46
C ASP A 146 0.67 15.03 -18.04
N HIS A 147 0.34 13.86 -17.49
CA HIS A 147 1.29 12.84 -17.05
C HIS A 147 2.30 13.31 -15.97
N LYS A 148 2.00 14.37 -15.24
CA LYS A 148 2.81 14.81 -14.11
C LYS A 148 2.72 13.81 -12.96
N LEU A 149 3.82 13.60 -12.24
CA LEU A 149 3.90 12.61 -11.16
C LEU A 149 2.85 12.80 -10.07
N GLY A 150 2.51 14.06 -9.72
CA GLY A 150 1.68 14.33 -8.55
C GLY A 150 2.36 13.88 -7.25
N GLY A 151 1.58 13.75 -6.16
CA GLY A 151 2.10 13.34 -4.86
C GLY A 151 2.26 11.82 -4.70
N PHE A 152 3.08 11.43 -3.70
CA PHE A 152 3.21 10.05 -3.23
C PHE A 152 3.67 10.02 -1.77
N SER A 153 3.02 9.23 -0.93
CA SER A 153 3.33 9.15 0.52
C SER A 153 4.73 8.62 0.81
N GLY A 154 5.26 7.79 -0.07
CA GLY A 154 6.63 7.27 0.00
C GLY A 154 7.71 8.19 -0.56
N GLY A 155 7.35 9.39 -1.05
CA GLY A 155 8.23 10.31 -1.74
C GLY A 155 8.30 10.07 -3.26
N LEU A 156 8.55 11.15 -4.02
CA LEU A 156 8.53 11.09 -5.49
C LEU A 156 9.60 10.18 -6.06
N GLU A 157 10.75 10.08 -5.43
CA GLU A 157 11.82 9.18 -5.87
C GLU A 157 11.36 7.72 -5.90
N ARG A 158 10.69 7.27 -4.84
CA ARG A 158 10.09 5.92 -4.79
C ARG A 158 9.00 5.75 -5.83
N LYS A 159 8.20 6.78 -6.09
CA LYS A 159 7.19 6.73 -7.15
C LYS A 159 7.83 6.51 -8.51
N ARG A 160 8.87 7.29 -8.85
CA ARG A 160 9.64 7.13 -10.09
C ARG A 160 10.20 5.72 -10.22
N GLN A 161 10.82 5.21 -9.16
CA GLN A 161 11.37 3.85 -9.13
C GLN A 161 10.31 2.78 -9.39
N LEU A 162 9.13 2.87 -8.74
CA LEU A 162 8.03 1.91 -8.93
C LEU A 162 7.49 1.97 -10.35
N LEU A 163 7.27 3.16 -10.91
CA LEU A 163 6.84 3.33 -12.30
C LEU A 163 7.87 2.75 -13.27
N TRP A 164 9.17 3.03 -13.03
CA TRP A 164 10.26 2.47 -13.83
C TRP A 164 10.29 0.95 -13.82
N LEU A 165 10.13 0.32 -12.66
CA LEU A 165 10.07 -1.13 -12.51
C LEU A 165 8.87 -1.76 -13.24
N GLU A 166 7.80 -1.00 -13.45
CA GLU A 166 6.61 -1.40 -14.18
C GLU A 166 6.66 -1.03 -15.68
N GLU A 167 7.80 -0.55 -16.17
CA GLU A 167 8.02 -0.16 -17.57
C GLU A 167 7.17 1.04 -18.01
N ILE A 168 6.65 1.81 -17.06
CA ILE A 168 5.95 3.06 -17.33
C ILE A 168 6.98 4.17 -17.50
N ARG A 169 6.99 4.84 -18.65
CA ARG A 169 7.95 5.89 -19.03
C ARG A 169 7.29 7.22 -19.38
N ASP A 170 5.98 7.20 -19.51
CA ASP A 170 5.17 8.32 -19.95
C ASP A 170 4.76 9.21 -18.75
N TRP A 171 5.74 9.84 -18.14
CA TRP A 171 5.56 10.77 -17.02
C TRP A 171 6.72 11.76 -16.91
N TRP A 172 6.44 12.95 -16.34
CA TRP A 172 7.42 14.01 -16.06
C TRP A 172 7.16 14.74 -14.73
N GLY A 173 8.22 15.45 -14.24
CA GLY A 173 8.21 16.22 -13.01
C GLY A 173 9.16 15.75 -11.95
#